data_59950890cd55e67c1029bc2c184650e9
#
_entry.id   59950890cd55e67c1029bc2c184650e9
#
_cell.length_a   1.000
_cell.length_b   1.000
_cell.length_c   1.000
_cell.angle_alpha   90.00
_cell.angle_beta   90.00
_cell.angle_gamma   90.00
#
_symmetry.space_group_name_H-M   'P 1'
#
loop_
_entity.id
_entity.type
_entity.pdbx_description
1 polymer ?
#
loop_
_entity_poly.entity_id
_entity_poly.type
_entity_poly.pdbx_seq_one_letter_code
_entity_poly.pdbx_strand_id
1 'polypeptide(L)'
;QQFYTRNGAFSFDAEGNLTITDRKKDLFKTSGGKYVAPQKVEGAITANIPYISQAIAVGDGRKYCSALLVLDPALLRTWAEKRQLGHLSYAELSQRPEIRASIEKQMAKANARLERWETVKRFAILDHELTVDNDGVTPNMKIRRAAVTKRYGDIVDSLYDAEE
;
A
#
# COMPACT_ATOMS: atom_id res chain seq x y z
N GLN A 1 11.90 16.92 -3.69
CA GLN A 1 10.68 17.38 -4.42
C GLN A 1 10.42 16.45 -5.60
N GLN A 2 9.18 16.01 -5.77
CA GLN A 2 8.78 15.14 -6.87
C GLN A 2 8.16 15.96 -8.00
N PHE A 3 8.55 15.65 -9.22
CA PHE A 3 8.08 16.31 -10.42
C PHE A 3 7.30 15.31 -11.29
N TYR A 4 6.32 15.81 -12.02
CA TYR A 4 5.46 15.00 -12.88
C TYR A 4 5.62 15.44 -14.33
N THR A 5 5.79 14.49 -15.21
CA THR A 5 5.93 14.72 -16.65
C THR A 5 4.89 13.92 -17.42
N ARG A 6 4.85 14.15 -18.73
CA ARG A 6 4.03 13.37 -19.66
C ARG A 6 4.35 11.86 -19.60
N ASN A 7 5.57 11.49 -19.22
CA ASN A 7 6.06 10.11 -19.23
C ASN A 7 6.16 9.45 -17.85
N GLY A 8 5.90 10.17 -16.78
CA GLY A 8 5.95 9.63 -15.42
C GLY A 8 6.32 10.65 -14.36
N ALA A 9 6.63 10.17 -13.19
CA ALA A 9 7.12 10.98 -12.07
C ALA A 9 8.62 10.77 -11.89
N PHE A 10 9.31 11.84 -11.52
CA PHE A 10 10.75 11.81 -11.24
C PHE A 10 11.09 12.72 -10.06
N SER A 11 12.23 12.47 -9.46
CA SER A 11 12.82 13.32 -8.42
C SER A 11 14.32 13.48 -8.61
N PHE A 12 14.88 14.52 -8.03
CA PHE A 12 16.32 14.67 -7.89
C PHE A 12 16.73 14.32 -6.47
N ASP A 13 17.81 13.58 -6.32
CA ASP A 13 18.43 13.36 -5.01
C ASP A 13 19.22 14.58 -4.55
N ALA A 14 19.87 14.49 -3.38
CA ALA A 14 20.65 15.59 -2.81
C ALA A 14 21.88 15.92 -3.67
N GLU A 15 22.38 14.96 -4.43
CA GLU A 15 23.52 15.07 -5.34
C GLU A 15 23.10 15.56 -6.74
N GLY A 16 21.82 15.75 -6.99
CA GLY A 16 21.29 16.22 -8.26
C GLY A 16 21.08 15.15 -9.33
N ASN A 17 21.14 13.86 -8.95
CA ASN A 17 20.86 12.77 -9.89
C ASN A 17 19.36 12.60 -10.09
N LEU A 18 18.98 12.33 -11.33
CA LEU A 18 17.59 12.08 -11.71
C LEU A 18 17.18 10.65 -11.37
N THR A 19 16.12 10.49 -10.59
CA THR A 19 15.51 9.21 -10.32
C THR A 19 14.10 9.18 -10.88
N ILE A 20 13.80 8.17 -11.72
CA ILE A 20 12.42 7.93 -12.17
C ILE A 20 11.70 7.18 -11.06
N THR A 21 10.72 7.83 -10.44
CA THR A 21 10.02 7.30 -9.27
C THR A 21 8.75 6.55 -9.62
N ASP A 22 8.12 6.87 -10.77
CA ASP A 22 6.96 6.13 -11.24
C ASP A 22 6.73 6.30 -12.74
N ARG A 23 5.99 5.36 -13.33
CA ARG A 23 5.57 5.42 -14.73
C ARG A 23 4.25 6.17 -14.85
N LYS A 24 4.05 6.88 -15.94
CA LYS A 24 2.81 7.63 -16.21
C LYS A 24 1.55 6.78 -16.05
N LYS A 25 1.58 5.54 -16.51
CA LYS A 25 0.42 4.64 -16.45
C LYS A 25 0.01 4.24 -15.03
N ASP A 26 0.93 4.35 -14.07
CA ASP A 26 0.68 3.98 -12.68
C ASP A 26 0.28 5.18 -11.82
N LEU A 27 0.51 6.41 -12.30
CA LEU A 27 0.06 7.63 -11.62
C LEU A 27 -1.47 7.67 -11.57
N PHE A 28 -2.00 8.07 -10.44
CA PHE A 28 -3.41 8.38 -10.33
C PHE A 28 -3.64 9.81 -9.83
N LYS A 29 -4.84 10.30 -10.00
CA LYS A 29 -5.22 11.66 -9.67
C LYS A 29 -6.38 11.63 -8.68
N THR A 30 -6.22 12.31 -7.55
CA THR A 30 -7.31 12.46 -6.58
C THR A 30 -8.44 13.32 -7.15
N SER A 31 -9.62 13.28 -6.55
CA SER A 31 -10.76 14.13 -6.95
C SER A 31 -10.44 15.63 -6.82
N GLY A 32 -9.51 16.00 -5.96
CA GLY A 32 -9.01 17.37 -5.83
C GLY A 32 -7.98 17.79 -6.89
N GLY A 33 -7.68 16.92 -7.85
CA GLY A 33 -6.77 17.21 -8.96
C GLY A 33 -5.28 17.03 -8.66
N LYS A 34 -4.93 16.40 -7.54
CA LYS A 34 -3.53 16.15 -7.16
C LYS A 34 -3.06 14.80 -7.67
N TYR A 35 -1.89 14.79 -8.30
CA TYR A 35 -1.26 13.55 -8.75
C TYR A 35 -0.59 12.82 -7.59
N VAL A 36 -0.73 11.50 -7.60
CA VAL A 36 -0.10 10.59 -6.64
C VAL A 36 0.73 9.56 -7.40
N ALA A 37 1.97 9.41 -6.99
CA ALA A 37 2.86 8.33 -7.44
C ALA A 37 2.71 7.16 -6.46
N PRO A 38 2.03 6.08 -6.83
CA PRO A 38 1.72 5.01 -5.89
C PRO A 38 2.97 4.36 -5.32
N GLN A 39 4.05 4.21 -6.08
CA GLN A 39 5.29 3.62 -5.59
C GLN A 39 5.95 4.45 -4.47
N LYS A 40 5.82 5.77 -4.49
CA LYS A 40 6.29 6.65 -3.41
C LYS A 40 5.53 6.37 -2.11
N VAL A 41 4.22 6.27 -2.19
CA VAL A 41 3.34 5.97 -1.04
C VAL A 41 3.63 4.57 -0.50
N GLU A 42 3.69 3.59 -1.36
CA GLU A 42 3.98 2.19 -1.03
C GLU A 42 5.36 2.04 -0.39
N GLY A 43 6.36 2.73 -0.92
CA GLY A 43 7.72 2.75 -0.37
C GLY A 43 7.78 3.35 1.03
N ALA A 44 7.03 4.42 1.29
CA ALA A 44 6.94 5.01 2.63
C ALA A 44 6.30 4.02 3.63
N ILE A 45 5.28 3.28 3.22
CA ILE A 45 4.63 2.26 4.06
C ILE A 45 5.61 1.14 4.39
N THR A 46 6.21 0.51 3.38
CA THR A 46 7.10 -0.64 3.59
C THR A 46 8.39 -0.28 4.32
N ALA A 47 8.89 0.94 4.15
CA ALA A 47 10.07 1.43 4.88
C ALA A 47 9.80 1.63 6.39
N ASN A 48 8.57 1.95 6.77
CA ASN A 48 8.20 2.23 8.16
C ASN A 48 7.51 1.06 8.88
N ILE A 49 6.99 0.10 8.13
CA ILE A 49 6.26 -1.06 8.66
C ILE A 49 6.88 -2.34 8.10
N PRO A 50 7.94 -2.87 8.77
CA PRO A 50 8.75 -3.97 8.19
C PRO A 50 8.01 -5.27 7.93
N TYR A 51 6.93 -5.55 8.64
CA TYR A 51 6.15 -6.79 8.47
C TYR A 51 5.08 -6.69 7.37
N ILE A 52 4.97 -5.57 6.69
CA ILE A 52 4.21 -5.48 5.44
C ILE A 52 5.14 -5.85 4.28
N SER A 53 4.81 -6.93 3.59
CA SER A 53 5.57 -7.39 2.42
C SER A 53 5.24 -6.62 1.16
N GLN A 54 3.96 -6.25 1.00
CA GLN A 54 3.46 -5.52 -0.16
C GLN A 54 2.42 -4.51 0.28
N ALA A 55 2.47 -3.32 -0.31
CA ALA A 55 1.46 -2.28 -0.14
C ALA A 55 1.02 -1.81 -1.52
N ILE A 56 -0.28 -1.64 -1.71
CA ILE A 56 -0.87 -1.17 -2.96
C ILE A 56 -1.67 0.09 -2.66
N ALA A 57 -1.14 1.24 -3.09
CA ALA A 57 -1.83 2.50 -2.95
C ALA A 57 -2.99 2.61 -3.95
N VAL A 58 -4.13 3.03 -3.46
CA VAL A 58 -5.36 3.23 -4.24
C VAL A 58 -5.94 4.60 -3.95
N GLY A 59 -6.79 5.12 -4.84
CA GLY A 59 -7.42 6.43 -4.63
C GLY A 59 -7.69 7.22 -5.90
N ASP A 60 -7.62 6.58 -7.06
CA ASP A 60 -7.92 7.27 -8.32
C ASP A 60 -9.37 7.80 -8.32
N GLY A 61 -9.51 9.10 -8.56
CA GLY A 61 -10.80 9.79 -8.51
C GLY A 61 -11.41 9.93 -7.11
N ARG A 62 -10.70 9.56 -6.06
CA ARG A 62 -11.19 9.60 -4.67
C ARG A 62 -10.66 10.82 -3.92
N LYS A 63 -11.29 11.15 -2.80
CA LYS A 63 -10.92 12.33 -1.99
C LYS A 63 -9.56 12.22 -1.31
N TYR A 64 -9.11 10.99 -1.02
CA TYR A 64 -7.86 10.70 -0.32
C TYR A 64 -7.27 9.37 -0.79
N CYS A 65 -6.01 9.12 -0.42
CA CYS A 65 -5.37 7.84 -0.66
C CYS A 65 -5.73 6.82 0.41
N SER A 66 -5.86 5.59 -0.03
CA SER A 66 -5.97 4.41 0.83
C SER A 66 -4.96 3.36 0.38
N ALA A 67 -4.82 2.29 1.11
CA ALA A 67 -3.92 1.21 0.76
C ALA A 67 -4.50 -0.17 1.05
N LEU A 68 -4.16 -1.12 0.19
CA LEU A 68 -4.30 -2.55 0.46
C LEU A 68 -2.95 -3.06 0.95
N LEU A 69 -2.93 -3.81 2.03
CA LEU A 69 -1.72 -4.28 2.69
C LEU A 69 -1.67 -5.80 2.73
N VAL A 70 -0.49 -6.34 2.45
CA VAL A 70 -0.20 -7.77 2.53
C VAL A 70 0.92 -7.97 3.55
N LEU A 71 0.68 -8.83 4.54
CA LEU A 71 1.64 -9.11 5.60
C LEU A 71 2.66 -10.17 5.16
N ASP A 72 3.89 -10.03 5.65
CA ASP A 72 4.93 -11.03 5.47
C ASP A 72 4.57 -12.30 6.24
N PRO A 73 4.42 -13.46 5.58
CA PRO A 73 3.96 -14.67 6.24
C PRO A 73 4.95 -15.20 7.28
N ALA A 74 6.25 -15.08 7.04
CA ALA A 74 7.27 -15.52 7.99
C ALA A 74 7.29 -14.69 9.26
N LEU A 75 7.24 -13.36 9.12
CA LEU A 75 7.19 -12.44 10.27
C LEU A 75 5.88 -12.56 11.03
N LEU A 76 4.77 -12.76 10.33
CA LEU A 76 3.47 -12.99 10.97
C LEU A 76 3.46 -14.28 11.78
N ARG A 77 4.05 -15.34 11.24
CA ARG A 77 4.19 -16.62 11.95
C ARG A 77 5.04 -16.50 13.21
N THR A 78 6.18 -15.83 13.14
CA THR A 78 7.04 -15.56 14.28
C THR A 78 6.33 -14.76 15.37
N TRP A 79 5.58 -13.75 14.96
CA TRP A 79 4.76 -12.94 15.88
C TRP A 79 3.70 -13.79 16.59
N ALA A 80 3.04 -14.67 15.85
CA ALA A 80 1.99 -15.56 16.37
C ALA A 80 2.54 -16.59 17.35
N GLU A 81 3.68 -17.20 17.06
CA GLU A 81 4.32 -18.20 17.93
C GLU A 81 4.70 -17.61 19.27
N LYS A 82 5.25 -16.40 19.30
CA LYS A 82 5.59 -15.68 20.53
C LYS A 82 4.38 -15.38 21.42
N ARG A 83 3.18 -15.42 20.86
CA ARG A 83 1.92 -15.13 21.57
C ARG A 83 1.02 -16.35 21.73
N GLN A 84 1.56 -17.54 21.47
CA GLN A 84 0.82 -18.81 21.52
C GLN A 84 -0.39 -18.85 20.58
N LEU A 85 -0.28 -18.15 19.44
CA LEU A 85 -1.30 -18.08 18.39
C LEU A 85 -0.88 -18.85 17.13
N GLY A 86 0.16 -19.69 17.22
CA GLY A 86 0.68 -20.44 16.07
C GLY A 86 -0.28 -21.45 15.46
N HIS A 87 -1.38 -21.77 16.14
CA HIS A 87 -2.45 -22.63 15.64
C HIS A 87 -3.40 -21.92 14.67
N LEU A 88 -3.38 -20.59 14.62
CA LEU A 88 -4.24 -19.80 13.72
C LEU A 88 -3.69 -19.78 12.30
N SER A 89 -4.59 -19.70 11.31
CA SER A 89 -4.23 -19.56 9.91
C SER A 89 -3.70 -18.15 9.59
N TYR A 90 -3.07 -18.01 8.44
CA TYR A 90 -2.65 -16.69 7.93
C TYR A 90 -3.83 -15.72 7.86
N ALA A 91 -4.97 -16.16 7.33
CA ALA A 91 -6.18 -15.34 7.23
C ALA A 91 -6.66 -14.87 8.61
N GLU A 92 -6.72 -15.75 9.57
CA GLU A 92 -7.13 -15.42 10.95
C GLU A 92 -6.14 -14.46 11.62
N LEU A 93 -4.83 -14.70 11.46
CA LEU A 93 -3.80 -13.85 12.03
C LEU A 93 -3.80 -12.45 11.43
N SER A 94 -3.97 -12.34 10.11
CA SER A 94 -3.96 -11.07 9.40
C SER A 94 -5.09 -10.12 9.83
N GLN A 95 -6.18 -10.66 10.35
CA GLN A 95 -7.34 -9.88 10.79
C GLN A 95 -7.35 -9.61 12.31
N ARG A 96 -6.27 -9.93 13.01
CA ARG A 96 -6.17 -9.68 14.46
C ARG A 96 -6.17 -8.18 14.78
N PRO A 97 -6.96 -7.76 15.79
CA PRO A 97 -7.01 -6.34 16.19
C PRO A 97 -5.66 -5.76 16.61
N GLU A 98 -4.79 -6.57 17.22
CA GLU A 98 -3.46 -6.14 17.67
C GLU A 98 -2.57 -5.75 16.49
N ILE A 99 -2.66 -6.51 15.39
CA ILE A 99 -1.92 -6.21 14.15
C ILE A 99 -2.43 -4.93 13.53
N ARG A 100 -3.75 -4.77 13.43
CA ARG A 100 -4.36 -3.56 12.89
C ARG A 100 -3.95 -2.32 13.69
N ALA A 101 -4.02 -2.38 15.00
CA ALA A 101 -3.63 -1.28 15.87
C ALA A 101 -2.14 -0.90 15.72
N SER A 102 -1.28 -1.90 15.59
CA SER A 102 0.16 -1.69 15.33
C SER A 102 0.39 -0.99 13.98
N ILE A 103 -0.30 -1.41 12.94
CA ILE A 103 -0.21 -0.78 11.63
C ILE A 103 -0.71 0.66 11.66
N GLU A 104 -1.83 0.94 12.30
CA GLU A 104 -2.37 2.31 12.46
C GLU A 104 -1.33 3.24 13.09
N LYS A 105 -0.69 2.79 14.16
CA LYS A 105 0.35 3.57 14.84
C LYS A 105 1.56 3.84 13.95
N GLN A 106 2.00 2.84 13.19
CA GLN A 106 3.17 2.98 12.32
C GLN A 106 2.83 3.71 11.01
N MET A 107 1.59 3.66 10.55
CA MET A 107 1.13 4.40 9.38
C MET A 107 1.28 5.91 9.58
N ALA A 108 1.12 6.40 10.79
CA ALA A 108 1.37 7.81 11.11
C ALA A 108 2.81 8.22 10.79
N LYS A 109 3.78 7.34 11.02
CA LYS A 109 5.20 7.58 10.68
C LYS A 109 5.44 7.59 9.18
N ALA A 110 4.79 6.68 8.44
CA ALA A 110 4.85 6.67 6.99
C ALA A 110 4.25 7.95 6.41
N ASN A 111 3.08 8.36 6.89
CA ASN A 111 2.39 9.56 6.45
C ASN A 111 3.17 10.84 6.71
N ALA A 112 3.99 10.90 7.75
CA ALA A 112 4.85 12.06 8.04
C ALA A 112 5.88 12.34 6.94
N ARG A 113 6.16 11.37 6.07
CA ARG A 113 7.09 11.50 4.94
C ARG A 113 6.40 11.82 3.62
N LEU A 114 5.08 11.91 3.62
CA LEU A 114 4.26 12.12 2.43
C LEU A 114 3.67 13.52 2.41
N GLU A 115 3.35 14.00 1.21
CA GLU A 115 2.58 15.21 1.05
C GLU A 115 1.14 15.00 1.56
N ARG A 116 0.46 16.07 1.93
CA ARG A 116 -0.87 16.01 2.51
C ARG A 116 -1.86 15.16 1.70
N TRP A 117 -1.86 15.31 0.38
CA TRP A 117 -2.75 14.58 -0.52
C TRP A 117 -2.32 13.15 -0.83
N GLU A 118 -1.09 12.78 -0.44
CA GLU A 118 -0.53 11.44 -0.59
C GLU A 118 -0.71 10.57 0.66
N THR A 119 -1.11 11.17 1.79
CA THR A 119 -1.23 10.44 3.05
C THR A 119 -2.31 9.37 2.96
N VAL A 120 -2.01 8.18 3.51
CA VAL A 120 -2.94 7.07 3.58
C VAL A 120 -3.86 7.28 4.78
N LYS A 121 -5.13 7.54 4.53
CA LYS A 121 -6.12 7.77 5.59
C LYS A 121 -6.80 6.48 6.06
N ARG A 122 -6.94 5.52 5.17
CA ARG A 122 -7.53 4.23 5.47
C ARG A 122 -6.77 3.12 4.78
N PHE A 123 -6.84 1.93 5.33
CA PHE A 123 -6.22 0.75 4.75
C PHE A 123 -7.04 -0.50 5.04
N ALA A 124 -6.88 -1.51 4.20
CA ALA A 124 -7.39 -2.84 4.41
C ALA A 124 -6.22 -3.84 4.39
N ILE A 125 -6.25 -4.80 5.30
CA ILE A 125 -5.27 -5.88 5.35
C ILE A 125 -5.88 -7.07 4.63
N LEU A 126 -5.24 -7.53 3.56
CA LEU A 126 -5.70 -8.70 2.83
C LEU A 126 -5.44 -9.97 3.66
N ASP A 127 -6.38 -10.90 3.63
CA ASP A 127 -6.31 -12.15 4.38
C ASP A 127 -5.52 -13.26 3.67
N HIS A 128 -4.89 -12.92 2.56
CA HIS A 128 -4.07 -13.83 1.76
C HIS A 128 -2.98 -13.06 1.02
N GLU A 129 -1.96 -13.77 0.57
CA GLU A 129 -0.87 -13.20 -0.21
C GLU A 129 -1.28 -12.98 -1.66
N LEU A 130 -0.62 -12.01 -2.30
CA LEU A 130 -0.71 -11.82 -3.75
C LEU A 130 0.27 -12.78 -4.42
N THR A 131 -0.23 -13.59 -5.33
CA THR A 131 0.52 -14.63 -6.04
C THR A 131 0.29 -14.54 -7.54
N VAL A 132 1.06 -15.31 -8.31
CA VAL A 132 0.84 -15.46 -9.76
C VAL A 132 -0.51 -16.12 -10.02
N ASP A 133 -0.88 -17.12 -9.22
CA ASP A 133 -2.12 -17.87 -9.39
C ASP A 133 -3.38 -17.04 -9.16
N ASN A 134 -3.31 -16.01 -8.30
CA ASN A 134 -4.42 -15.09 -8.08
C ASN A 134 -4.32 -13.78 -8.86
N ASP A 135 -3.45 -13.74 -9.87
CA ASP A 135 -3.19 -12.56 -10.69
C ASP A 135 -2.68 -11.32 -9.94
N GLY A 136 -2.24 -11.48 -8.72
CA GLY A 136 -1.75 -10.37 -7.90
C GLY A 136 -0.38 -9.87 -8.30
N VAL A 137 0.48 -10.77 -8.76
CA VAL A 137 1.84 -10.46 -9.19
C VAL A 137 2.20 -11.14 -10.51
N THR A 138 3.18 -10.57 -11.20
CA THR A 138 3.78 -11.19 -12.39
C THR A 138 4.73 -12.33 -11.99
N PRO A 139 5.17 -13.21 -12.95
CA PRO A 139 6.17 -14.24 -12.66
C PRO A 139 7.47 -13.69 -12.04
N ASN A 140 7.86 -12.46 -12.31
CA ASN A 140 8.99 -11.77 -11.67
C ASN A 140 8.58 -11.00 -10.41
N MET A 141 7.47 -11.34 -9.79
CA MET A 141 7.00 -10.81 -8.51
C MET A 141 6.69 -9.30 -8.50
N LYS A 142 6.35 -8.73 -9.64
CA LYS A 142 5.85 -7.35 -9.73
C LYS A 142 4.34 -7.29 -9.53
N ILE A 143 3.86 -6.35 -8.72
CA ILE A 143 2.42 -6.17 -8.47
C ILE A 143 1.70 -5.80 -9.77
N ARG A 144 0.64 -6.51 -10.04
CA ARG A 144 -0.28 -6.24 -11.16
C ARG A 144 -1.38 -5.29 -10.66
N ARG A 145 -1.04 -4.02 -10.56
CA ARG A 145 -1.89 -2.98 -9.94
C ARG A 145 -3.32 -2.96 -10.48
N ALA A 146 -3.50 -2.92 -11.78
CA ALA A 146 -4.83 -2.88 -12.40
C ALA A 146 -5.66 -4.13 -12.05
N ALA A 147 -5.05 -5.32 -12.09
CA ALA A 147 -5.71 -6.57 -11.74
C ALA A 147 -6.09 -6.63 -10.25
N VAL A 148 -5.19 -6.19 -9.38
CA VAL A 148 -5.42 -6.13 -7.92
C VAL A 148 -6.54 -5.14 -7.61
N THR A 149 -6.50 -3.95 -8.15
CA THR A 149 -7.52 -2.92 -7.91
C THR A 149 -8.90 -3.38 -8.39
N LYS A 150 -8.97 -4.07 -9.53
CA LYS A 150 -10.21 -4.64 -10.05
C LYS A 150 -10.73 -5.79 -9.17
N ARG A 151 -9.85 -6.73 -8.80
CA ARG A 151 -10.21 -7.91 -8.02
C ARG A 151 -10.75 -7.55 -6.63
N TYR A 152 -10.13 -6.58 -5.98
CA TYR A 152 -10.48 -6.12 -4.64
C TYR A 152 -11.28 -4.82 -4.64
N GLY A 153 -11.98 -4.53 -5.73
CA GLY A 153 -12.78 -3.31 -5.89
C GLY A 153 -13.78 -3.08 -4.77
N ASP A 154 -14.46 -4.12 -4.31
CA ASP A 154 -15.41 -4.03 -3.19
C ASP A 154 -14.73 -3.62 -1.88
N ILE A 155 -13.53 -4.16 -1.62
CA ILE A 155 -12.72 -3.79 -0.45
C ILE A 155 -12.26 -2.33 -0.58
N VAL A 156 -11.80 -1.94 -1.76
CA VAL A 156 -11.39 -0.55 -2.03
C VAL A 156 -12.57 0.39 -1.80
N ASP A 157 -13.73 0.09 -2.34
CA ASP A 157 -14.92 0.93 -2.17
C ASP A 157 -15.30 1.07 -0.68
N SER A 158 -15.22 -0.01 0.08
CA SER A 158 -15.52 0.02 1.53
C SER A 158 -14.62 0.98 2.33
N LEU A 159 -13.44 1.32 1.81
CA LEU A 159 -12.54 2.28 2.45
C LEU A 159 -13.03 3.73 2.30
N TYR A 160 -14.02 3.98 1.45
CA TYR A 160 -14.58 5.30 1.17
C TYR A 160 -16.04 5.47 1.59
N ASP A 161 -16.76 4.38 1.87
CA ASP A 161 -18.20 4.39 2.17
C ASP A 161 -18.61 5.12 3.47
N ALA A 162 -17.70 5.35 4.38
CA ALA A 162 -17.98 5.96 5.68
C ALA A 162 -18.00 7.50 5.68
N GLU A 163 -17.93 8.14 4.51
CA GLU A 163 -17.92 9.61 4.35
C GLU A 163 -19.11 10.16 3.53
N GLU A 164 -20.15 9.36 3.34
CA GLU A 164 -21.42 9.83 2.79
C GLU A 164 -22.38 10.34 3.88
#